data_3df176f47600b6901791b2b24dfe0657
#
_entry.id   3df176f47600b6901791b2b24dfe0657
#
_cell.length_a   1.000
_cell.length_b   1.000
_cell.length_c   1.000
_cell.angle_alpha   90.00
_cell.angle_beta   90.00
_cell.angle_gamma   90.00
#
_symmetry.space_group_name_H-M   'P 1'
#
loop_
_entity.id
_entity.type
_entity.pdbx_description
1 polymer ?
#
loop_
_entity_poly.entity_id
_entity_poly.type
_entity_poly.pdbx_seq_one_letter_code
_entity_poly.pdbx_strand_id
1 'polypeptide(L)'
;MLALSKEVLGLTNIWYEPALHHASTLTLPEGPSIRVISAPYFLATKMEAFRGRGKMDFQASHDLEDFVAVIEGRENIVNEIAESPRDVRDYLAQAAKGLLAESRFLDVLPGFVLDDERVPIIEKRLAVIAGGAK
;
A
#
# COMPACT_ATOMS: atom_id res chain seq x y z
N MET A 1 -4.27 8.41 9.22
CA MET A 1 -5.59 7.82 8.93
C MET A 1 -5.68 7.47 7.46
N LEU A 2 -6.04 6.25 7.15
CA LEU A 2 -6.12 5.78 5.78
C LEU A 2 -7.58 5.81 5.31
N ALA A 3 -7.87 6.63 4.33
CA ALA A 3 -9.21 6.77 3.78
C ALA A 3 -9.15 6.67 2.27
N LEU A 4 -10.14 6.00 1.70
CA LEU A 4 -10.27 5.82 0.26
C LEU A 4 -11.56 6.44 -0.22
N SER A 5 -11.54 7.03 -1.41
CA SER A 5 -12.74 7.51 -2.06
C SER A 5 -13.01 6.68 -3.31
N LYS A 6 -14.29 6.55 -3.64
CA LYS A 6 -14.70 5.80 -4.82
C LYS A 6 -14.15 6.39 -6.11
N GLU A 7 -14.02 7.71 -6.14
CA GLU A 7 -13.52 8.43 -7.31
C GLU A 7 -12.06 8.12 -7.57
N VAL A 8 -11.27 7.96 -6.49
CA VAL A 8 -9.84 7.66 -6.61
C VAL A 8 -9.63 6.22 -7.04
N LEU A 9 -10.42 5.28 -6.49
CA LEU A 9 -10.23 3.86 -6.74
C LEU A 9 -10.76 3.42 -8.09
N GLY A 10 -11.83 4.04 -8.57
CA GLY A 10 -12.54 3.56 -9.75
C GLY A 10 -13.35 2.30 -9.45
N LEU A 11 -14.15 1.90 -10.42
CA LEU A 11 -15.08 0.78 -10.23
C LEU A 11 -14.44 -0.58 -10.48
N THR A 12 -13.24 -0.62 -11.08
CA THR A 12 -12.59 -1.86 -11.49
C THR A 12 -11.55 -2.36 -10.49
N ASN A 13 -11.36 -1.67 -9.36
CA ASN A 13 -10.36 -2.09 -8.39
C ASN A 13 -10.91 -3.25 -7.55
N ILE A 14 -10.31 -4.42 -7.73
CA ILE A 14 -10.77 -5.66 -7.09
C ILE A 14 -10.62 -5.62 -5.57
N TRP A 15 -9.82 -4.72 -5.03
CA TRP A 15 -9.60 -4.62 -3.59
C TRP A 15 -10.52 -3.62 -2.90
N TYR A 16 -11.34 -2.89 -3.66
CA TYR A 16 -12.22 -1.88 -3.10
C TYR A 16 -13.24 -2.50 -2.13
N GLU A 17 -13.97 -3.53 -2.56
CA GLU A 17 -14.97 -4.16 -1.71
C GLU A 17 -14.39 -4.84 -0.49
N PRO A 18 -13.32 -5.66 -0.59
CA PRO A 18 -12.67 -6.21 0.58
C PRO A 18 -12.17 -5.13 1.54
N ALA A 19 -11.64 -4.03 1.02
CA ALA A 19 -11.17 -2.92 1.85
C ALA A 19 -12.31 -2.33 2.69
N LEU A 20 -13.46 -2.12 2.07
CA LEU A 20 -14.64 -1.59 2.78
C LEU A 20 -15.18 -2.61 3.78
N HIS A 21 -15.19 -3.88 3.40
CA HIS A 21 -15.72 -4.94 4.26
C HIS A 21 -14.91 -5.06 5.57
N HIS A 22 -13.60 -4.85 5.50
CA HIS A 22 -12.70 -4.93 6.66
C HIS A 22 -12.40 -3.57 7.28
N ALA A 23 -13.10 -2.51 6.86
CA ALA A 23 -12.88 -1.17 7.40
C ALA A 23 -13.44 -1.04 8.80
N SER A 24 -12.77 -0.25 9.62
CA SER A 24 -13.25 0.12 10.94
C SER A 24 -14.05 1.41 10.87
N THR A 25 -14.94 1.62 11.82
CA THR A 25 -15.67 2.88 11.93
C THR A 25 -15.04 3.72 13.02
N LEU A 26 -14.71 4.96 12.67
CA LEU A 26 -14.21 5.94 13.63
C LEU A 26 -15.26 7.04 13.78
N THR A 27 -15.74 7.24 15.00
CA THR A 27 -16.70 8.30 15.30
C THR A 27 -15.93 9.51 15.81
N LEU A 28 -16.10 10.63 15.12
CA LEU A 28 -15.45 11.87 15.53
C LEU A 28 -16.21 12.49 16.72
N PRO A 29 -15.52 13.18 17.63
CA PRO A 29 -16.16 13.70 18.84
C PRO A 29 -17.38 14.60 18.59
N GLU A 30 -17.34 15.39 17.52
CA GLU A 30 -18.44 16.30 17.21
C GLU A 30 -18.86 16.19 15.76
N GLY A 31 -18.71 15.03 15.17
CA GLY A 31 -18.94 14.90 13.75
C GLY A 31 -19.44 13.55 13.36
N PRO A 32 -19.50 13.31 12.06
CA PRO A 32 -19.98 12.05 11.51
C PRO A 32 -18.99 10.92 11.80
N SER A 33 -19.50 9.71 11.67
CA SER A 33 -18.64 8.53 11.65
C SER A 33 -17.98 8.41 10.30
N ILE A 34 -16.72 7.99 10.27
CA ILE A 34 -15.99 7.73 9.03
C ILE A 34 -15.48 6.30 9.04
N ARG A 35 -15.27 5.75 7.84
CA ARG A 35 -14.72 4.42 7.69
C ARG A 35 -13.23 4.52 7.45
N VAL A 36 -12.45 3.78 8.22
CA VAL A 36 -11.00 3.78 8.13
C VAL A 36 -10.56 2.44 7.55
N ILE A 37 -9.87 2.48 6.43
CA ILE A 37 -9.37 1.30 5.76
C ILE A 37 -8.09 0.84 6.46
N SER A 38 -7.95 -0.46 6.67
CA SER A 38 -6.72 -0.98 7.27
C SER A 38 -5.56 -0.83 6.28
N ALA A 39 -4.36 -0.72 6.83
CA ALA A 39 -3.17 -0.48 6.01
C ALA A 39 -2.94 -1.56 4.94
N PRO A 40 -3.07 -2.87 5.23
CA PRO A 40 -2.88 -3.86 4.15
C PRO A 40 -3.83 -3.68 2.98
N TYR A 41 -5.11 -3.42 3.24
CA TYR A 41 -6.07 -3.21 2.16
C TYR A 41 -5.84 -1.90 1.43
N PHE A 42 -5.41 -0.84 2.14
CA PHE A 42 -5.04 0.41 1.50
C PHE A 42 -3.89 0.16 0.50
N LEU A 43 -2.86 -0.57 0.94
CA LEU A 43 -1.73 -0.89 0.06
C LEU A 43 -2.18 -1.69 -1.15
N ALA A 44 -3.07 -2.67 -0.96
CA ALA A 44 -3.55 -3.48 -2.08
C ALA A 44 -4.33 -2.64 -3.09
N THR A 45 -5.18 -1.72 -2.63
CA THR A 45 -5.93 -0.86 -3.55
C THR A 45 -4.99 0.08 -4.31
N LYS A 46 -3.96 0.59 -3.65
CA LYS A 46 -2.99 1.48 -4.33
C LYS A 46 -2.15 0.72 -5.34
N MET A 47 -1.73 -0.49 -5.02
CA MET A 47 -0.97 -1.31 -5.97
C MET A 47 -1.81 -1.68 -7.19
N GLU A 48 -3.07 -2.05 -6.98
CA GLU A 48 -3.95 -2.39 -8.08
C GLU A 48 -4.20 -1.17 -8.97
N ALA A 49 -4.40 0.00 -8.37
CA ALA A 49 -4.57 1.25 -9.12
C ALA A 49 -3.31 1.60 -9.92
N PHE A 50 -2.14 1.40 -9.34
CA PHE A 50 -0.87 1.63 -10.02
C PHE A 50 -0.75 0.74 -11.26
N ARG A 51 -1.09 -0.54 -11.14
CA ARG A 51 -1.01 -1.48 -12.25
C ARG A 51 -2.02 -1.17 -13.35
N GLY A 52 -3.23 -0.75 -12.98
CA GLY A 52 -4.29 -0.45 -13.93
C GLY A 52 -4.22 0.97 -14.43
N ARG A 53 -4.67 1.92 -13.60
CA ARG A 53 -4.78 3.33 -13.98
C ARG A 53 -3.43 3.99 -14.18
N GLY A 54 -2.46 3.65 -13.34
CA GLY A 54 -1.10 4.20 -13.43
C GLY A 54 -0.27 3.59 -14.53
N LYS A 55 -0.71 2.48 -15.10
CA LYS A 55 -0.05 1.78 -16.21
C LYS A 55 1.42 1.51 -15.93
N MET A 56 1.76 1.20 -14.69
CA MET A 56 3.13 0.93 -14.26
C MET A 56 4.08 2.11 -14.50
N ASP A 57 3.57 3.34 -14.39
CA ASP A 57 4.41 4.54 -14.52
C ASP A 57 5.12 4.81 -13.20
N PHE A 58 6.35 4.36 -13.07
CA PHE A 58 7.10 4.43 -11.82
C PHE A 58 7.44 5.86 -11.42
N GLN A 59 7.51 6.78 -12.36
CA GLN A 59 7.89 8.16 -12.04
C GLN A 59 6.69 9.05 -11.69
N ALA A 60 5.56 8.85 -12.34
CA ALA A 60 4.44 9.78 -12.25
C ALA A 60 3.26 9.25 -11.42
N SER A 61 3.30 8.01 -10.96
CA SER A 61 2.15 7.44 -10.28
C SER A 61 2.04 7.92 -8.84
N HIS A 62 0.95 8.61 -8.53
CA HIS A 62 0.62 8.98 -7.15
C HIS A 62 0.22 7.76 -6.33
N ASP A 63 -0.33 6.74 -6.98
CA ASP A 63 -0.70 5.51 -6.27
C ASP A 63 0.54 4.77 -5.76
N LEU A 64 1.59 4.72 -6.57
CA LEU A 64 2.85 4.12 -6.12
C LEU A 64 3.50 4.96 -5.02
N GLU A 65 3.45 6.28 -5.15
CA GLU A 65 3.95 7.18 -4.12
C GLU A 65 3.23 6.97 -2.80
N ASP A 66 1.90 6.84 -2.82
CA ASP A 66 1.12 6.59 -1.62
C ASP A 66 1.45 5.23 -1.01
N PHE A 67 1.65 4.22 -1.85
CA PHE A 67 2.05 2.89 -1.40
C PHE A 67 3.38 2.97 -0.64
N VAL A 68 4.37 3.61 -1.24
CA VAL A 68 5.70 3.76 -0.62
C VAL A 68 5.61 4.56 0.69
N ALA A 69 4.79 5.60 0.71
CA ALA A 69 4.64 6.42 1.92
C ALA A 69 4.15 5.60 3.11
N VAL A 70 3.24 4.66 2.89
CA VAL A 70 2.75 3.79 3.96
C VAL A 70 3.84 2.80 4.40
N ILE A 71 4.55 2.21 3.43
CA ILE A 71 5.65 1.27 3.77
C ILE A 71 6.71 1.99 4.60
N GLU A 72 7.05 3.23 4.26
CA GLU A 72 8.08 4.01 4.95
C GLU A 72 7.60 4.51 6.31
N GLY A 73 6.40 5.06 6.37
CA GLY A 73 5.95 5.80 7.54
C GLY A 73 5.28 4.98 8.63
N ARG A 74 4.86 3.76 8.32
CA ARG A 74 4.10 2.95 9.26
C ARG A 74 4.98 1.83 9.82
N GLU A 75 5.51 2.05 11.01
CA GLU A 75 6.51 1.14 11.59
C GLU A 75 6.02 -0.30 11.73
N ASN A 76 4.73 -0.49 12.00
CA ASN A 76 4.17 -1.82 12.23
C ASN A 76 3.63 -2.48 10.97
N ILE A 77 3.89 -1.90 9.80
CA ILE A 77 3.27 -2.36 8.55
C ILE A 77 3.57 -3.83 8.24
N VAL A 78 4.78 -4.29 8.51
CA VAL A 78 5.16 -5.67 8.22
C VAL A 78 4.31 -6.64 9.06
N ASN A 79 4.13 -6.34 10.34
CA ASN A 79 3.30 -7.17 11.21
C ASN A 79 1.82 -7.10 10.83
N GLU A 80 1.34 -5.91 10.46
CA GLU A 80 -0.05 -5.76 10.04
C GLU A 80 -0.35 -6.60 8.82
N ILE A 81 0.57 -6.64 7.86
CA ILE A 81 0.42 -7.47 6.67
C ILE A 81 0.48 -8.95 7.03
N ALA A 82 1.42 -9.33 7.90
CA ALA A 82 1.55 -10.72 8.32
C ALA A 82 0.30 -11.26 9.00
N GLU A 83 -0.43 -10.39 9.69
CA GLU A 83 -1.65 -10.75 10.42
C GLU A 83 -2.92 -10.58 9.59
N SER A 84 -2.81 -10.08 8.36
CA SER A 84 -3.97 -9.84 7.51
C SER A 84 -4.45 -11.14 6.85
N PRO A 85 -5.69 -11.14 6.29
CA PRO A 85 -6.18 -12.31 5.57
C PRO A 85 -5.24 -12.76 4.46
N ARG A 86 -5.25 -14.04 4.20
CA ARG A 86 -4.29 -14.67 3.31
C ARG A 86 -4.28 -14.08 1.89
N ASP A 87 -5.45 -13.77 1.36
CA ASP A 87 -5.56 -13.26 -0.01
C ASP A 87 -4.83 -11.91 -0.18
N VAL A 88 -5.07 -10.96 0.72
CA VAL A 88 -4.40 -9.66 0.63
C VAL A 88 -2.92 -9.79 0.99
N ARG A 89 -2.60 -10.66 1.95
CA ARG A 89 -1.20 -10.92 2.34
C ARG A 89 -0.40 -11.47 1.16
N ASP A 90 -0.94 -12.48 0.47
CA ASP A 90 -0.27 -13.07 -0.69
C ASP A 90 -0.14 -12.08 -1.84
N TYR A 91 -1.18 -11.29 -2.07
CA TYR A 91 -1.14 -10.24 -3.08
C TYR A 91 -0.01 -9.26 -2.81
N LEU A 92 0.10 -8.79 -1.57
CA LEU A 92 1.15 -7.83 -1.21
C LEU A 92 2.54 -8.45 -1.24
N ALA A 93 2.67 -9.73 -0.89
CA ALA A 93 3.95 -10.42 -1.00
C ALA A 93 4.42 -10.47 -2.45
N GLN A 94 3.52 -10.78 -3.37
CA GLN A 94 3.85 -10.80 -4.79
C GLN A 94 4.17 -9.40 -5.32
N ALA A 95 3.41 -8.40 -4.86
CA ALA A 95 3.66 -7.01 -5.24
C ALA A 95 5.04 -6.54 -4.77
N ALA A 96 5.40 -6.83 -3.53
CA ALA A 96 6.70 -6.45 -2.99
C ALA A 96 7.84 -7.14 -3.74
N LYS A 97 7.67 -8.43 -4.02
CA LYS A 97 8.65 -9.17 -4.81
C LYS A 97 8.85 -8.56 -6.19
N GLY A 98 7.75 -8.20 -6.84
CA GLY A 98 7.82 -7.58 -8.16
C GLY A 98 8.51 -6.23 -8.15
N LEU A 99 8.23 -5.40 -7.15
CA LEU A 99 8.86 -4.08 -7.02
C LEU A 99 10.36 -4.22 -6.79
N LEU A 100 10.78 -5.12 -5.92
CA LEU A 100 12.21 -5.31 -5.64
C LEU A 100 12.98 -5.85 -6.84
N ALA A 101 12.30 -6.57 -7.72
CA ALA A 101 12.91 -7.10 -8.93
C ALA A 101 12.93 -6.08 -10.08
N GLU A 102 12.27 -4.94 -9.91
CA GLU A 102 12.12 -3.95 -10.97
C GLU A 102 13.12 -2.81 -10.78
N SER A 103 14.12 -2.74 -11.67
CA SER A 103 15.16 -1.72 -11.55
C SER A 103 14.59 -0.29 -11.64
N ARG A 104 13.53 -0.09 -12.43
CA ARG A 104 12.91 1.25 -12.54
C ARG A 104 12.32 1.71 -11.22
N PHE A 105 11.77 0.78 -10.42
CA PHE A 105 11.28 1.12 -9.10
C PHE A 105 12.43 1.54 -8.18
N LEU A 106 13.51 0.77 -8.17
CA LEU A 106 14.66 1.07 -7.32
C LEU A 106 15.29 2.40 -7.69
N ASP A 107 15.28 2.74 -8.97
CA ASP A 107 15.83 4.01 -9.44
C ASP A 107 15.01 5.22 -8.99
N VAL A 108 13.68 5.10 -8.91
CA VAL A 108 12.82 6.23 -8.52
C VAL A 108 12.59 6.30 -7.02
N LEU A 109 12.89 5.25 -6.28
CA LEU A 109 12.59 5.16 -4.86
C LEU A 109 13.16 6.34 -4.05
N PRO A 110 14.41 6.78 -4.25
CA PRO A 110 14.93 7.92 -3.49
C PRO A 110 14.10 9.20 -3.67
N GLY A 111 13.44 9.35 -4.81
CA GLY A 111 12.59 10.52 -5.06
C GLY A 111 11.28 10.52 -4.27
N PHE A 112 10.91 9.39 -3.68
CA PHE A 112 9.67 9.28 -2.91
C PHE A 112 9.86 9.58 -1.42
N VAL A 113 11.10 9.78 -0.97
CA VAL A 113 11.39 10.03 0.45
C VAL A 113 12.13 11.34 0.60
N LEU A 114 11.98 11.95 1.77
CA LEU A 114 12.67 13.21 2.07
C LEU A 114 14.10 13.00 2.50
N ASP A 115 14.43 11.79 2.98
CA ASP A 115 15.74 11.45 3.50
C ASP A 115 16.18 10.14 2.87
N ASP A 116 17.28 10.20 2.10
CA ASP A 116 17.79 9.01 1.41
C ASP A 116 18.17 7.89 2.37
N GLU A 117 18.43 8.20 3.63
CA GLU A 117 18.72 7.18 4.63
C GLU A 117 17.51 6.30 4.93
N ARG A 118 16.30 6.73 4.52
CA ARG A 118 15.09 5.94 4.68
C ARG A 118 14.92 4.87 3.61
N VAL A 119 15.63 4.99 2.49
CA VAL A 119 15.52 4.02 1.38
C VAL A 119 15.82 2.58 1.84
N PRO A 120 16.91 2.31 2.57
CA PRO A 120 17.17 0.95 3.03
C PRO A 120 16.07 0.39 3.94
N ILE A 121 15.38 1.24 4.69
CA ILE A 121 14.27 0.82 5.55
C ILE A 121 13.13 0.30 4.69
N ILE A 122 12.80 1.04 3.62
CA ILE A 122 11.74 0.64 2.69
C ILE A 122 12.11 -0.68 2.02
N GLU A 123 13.34 -0.79 1.53
CA GLU A 123 13.79 -2.01 0.86
C GLU A 123 13.74 -3.21 1.80
N LYS A 124 14.16 -3.03 3.05
CA LYS A 124 14.13 -4.11 4.04
C LYS A 124 12.70 -4.54 4.34
N ARG A 125 11.80 -3.58 4.52
CA ARG A 125 10.39 -3.90 4.80
C ARG A 125 9.76 -4.64 3.63
N LEU A 126 10.01 -4.17 2.40
CA LEU A 126 9.51 -4.86 1.22
C LEU A 126 10.07 -6.28 1.10
N ALA A 127 11.35 -6.46 1.43
CA ALA A 127 11.96 -7.79 1.40
C ALA A 127 11.30 -8.75 2.38
N VAL A 128 10.99 -8.28 3.58
CA VAL A 128 10.28 -9.09 4.57
C VAL A 128 8.88 -9.42 4.08
N ILE A 129 8.16 -8.44 3.54
CA ILE A 129 6.81 -8.67 3.00
C ILE A 129 6.86 -9.69 1.85
N ALA A 130 7.84 -9.56 0.95
CA ALA A 130 7.98 -10.43 -0.22
C ALA A 130 8.25 -11.88 0.16
N GLY A 131 9.11 -12.09 1.15
CA GLY A 131 9.46 -13.43 1.59
C GLY A 131 8.59 -13.95 2.70
N GLY A 132 7.84 -13.06 3.28
CA GLY A 132 7.40 -13.18 4.63
C GLY A 132 6.08 -13.85 4.86
N ALA A 133 5.52 -14.43 3.87
CA ALA A 133 4.33 -15.22 4.12
C ALA A 133 4.68 -16.57 4.76
N LYS A 134 5.87 -16.70 5.20
CA LYS A 134 6.32 -17.91 5.89
C LYS A 134 5.79 -17.95 7.31
#